data_e9c7b811c571bad55116de16750da5f8
#
_entry.id   e9c7b811c571bad55116de16750da5f8
#
_cell.length_a   1.000
_cell.length_b   1.000
_cell.length_c   1.000
_cell.angle_alpha   90.00
_cell.angle_beta   90.00
_cell.angle_gamma   90.00
#
_symmetry.space_group_name_H-M   'P 1'
#
loop_
_entity.id
_entity.type
_entity.pdbx_description
1 polymer ?
#
loop_
_entity_poly.entity_id
_entity_poly.type
_entity_poly.pdbx_seq_one_letter_code
_entity_poly.pdbx_strand_id
1 'polypeptide(L)'
;MLFILKIIFNKNKKNFFKSRKNVTIPIKEKYFKRGEVMSNIEEFKKIYNFEFEEIKAKDYKEIEKKYLASYKEGKEKGFTPVFLVLDDILLEKFELDMEDKNTDNIMDIVKSNLEKYKNINAVEFLKKSQEENTEDYFTKKNYKYDNREKYNLELLSTLFNSSKKNKSDVVLVKVPTKNPYEVLGYFGMGGYNDCPFPAEQIAVAKYWYEKYGAVPAVITYDEIEFYVEKPVQTLEEAKKLAVEQYAFCYDIVEQCYGTFERLVDGLYKNIQWYFWWD
;
A
#
# COMPACT_ATOMS: atom_id res chain seq x y z
N MET A 1 -8.68 -26.10 4.54
CA MET A 1 -7.88 -25.28 3.64
C MET A 1 -7.23 -24.08 4.34
N LEU A 2 -7.84 -23.45 5.34
CA LEU A 2 -7.24 -22.31 6.09
C LEU A 2 -6.03 -22.66 6.99
N PHE A 3 -5.84 -23.92 7.38
CA PHE A 3 -4.77 -24.32 8.30
C PHE A 3 -3.43 -24.57 7.59
N ILE A 4 -3.45 -24.91 6.32
CA ILE A 4 -2.24 -25.16 5.50
C ILE A 4 -1.60 -23.83 5.06
N LEU A 5 -2.40 -22.81 4.81
CA LEU A 5 -1.94 -21.46 4.49
C LEU A 5 -1.15 -20.81 5.66
N LYS A 6 -1.51 -21.11 6.92
CA LYS A 6 -0.78 -20.59 8.11
C LYS A 6 0.66 -21.12 8.25
N ILE A 7 0.94 -22.32 7.76
CA ILE A 7 2.28 -22.93 7.85
C ILE A 7 3.18 -22.40 6.73
N ILE A 8 2.62 -22.11 5.57
CA ILE A 8 3.34 -21.51 4.44
C ILE A 8 3.68 -20.04 4.73
N PHE A 9 2.75 -19.29 5.34
CA PHE A 9 2.97 -17.90 5.74
C PHE A 9 4.15 -17.71 6.72
N ASN A 10 4.32 -18.64 7.68
CA ASN A 10 5.41 -18.57 8.65
C ASN A 10 6.79 -19.01 8.08
N LYS A 11 6.81 -19.76 6.96
CA LYS A 11 8.06 -20.11 6.27
C LYS A 11 8.52 -18.99 5.34
N ASN A 12 7.61 -18.25 4.72
CA ASN A 12 7.95 -17.17 3.79
C ASN A 12 8.47 -15.92 4.51
N LYS A 13 8.00 -15.63 5.74
CA LYS A 13 8.58 -14.57 6.59
C LYS A 13 10.10 -14.69 6.77
N LYS A 14 10.64 -15.93 6.81
CA LYS A 14 12.10 -16.16 6.90
C LYS A 14 12.83 -16.00 5.55
N ASN A 15 12.14 -16.06 4.42
CA ASN A 15 12.75 -15.96 3.10
C ASN A 15 12.76 -14.52 2.54
N PHE A 16 11.87 -13.64 3.04
CA PHE A 16 11.83 -12.23 2.67
C PHE A 16 13.19 -11.51 2.84
N PHE A 17 13.93 -11.85 3.91
CA PHE A 17 15.25 -11.29 4.17
C PHE A 17 16.42 -12.07 3.52
N LYS A 18 16.17 -13.24 2.92
CA LYS A 18 17.22 -14.05 2.30
C LYS A 18 17.57 -13.66 0.87
N SER A 19 16.74 -12.90 0.17
CA SER A 19 16.99 -12.54 -1.23
C SER A 19 17.97 -11.37 -1.40
N ARG A 20 18.20 -10.57 -0.38
CA ARG A 20 19.28 -9.57 -0.36
C ARG A 20 20.58 -10.25 0.10
N LYS A 21 21.54 -10.37 -0.80
CA LYS A 21 22.91 -10.90 -0.65
C LYS A 21 23.43 -10.93 0.80
N ASN A 22 23.50 -12.14 1.40
CA ASN A 22 24.36 -12.49 2.55
C ASN A 22 24.52 -11.47 3.69
N VAL A 23 23.50 -10.75 4.06
CA VAL A 23 23.49 -9.97 5.29
C VAL A 23 22.72 -10.75 6.35
N THR A 24 23.44 -11.59 7.07
CA THR A 24 22.94 -12.16 8.32
C THR A 24 23.10 -11.07 9.37
N ILE A 25 22.12 -10.18 9.49
CA ILE A 25 22.07 -9.23 10.61
C ILE A 25 21.41 -9.96 11.75
N PRO A 26 22.01 -10.03 12.94
CA PRO A 26 21.34 -10.47 14.16
C PRO A 26 20.44 -9.34 14.65
N ILE A 27 19.28 -9.22 14.05
CA ILE A 27 18.30 -8.13 14.25
C ILE A 27 17.77 -8.10 15.70
N LYS A 28 17.82 -9.21 16.44
CA LYS A 28 17.32 -9.30 17.81
C LYS A 28 18.26 -8.79 18.90
N GLU A 29 19.53 -8.61 18.67
CA GLU A 29 20.46 -8.26 19.76
C GLU A 29 20.50 -6.77 20.12
N LYS A 30 20.12 -5.86 19.22
CA LYS A 30 20.18 -4.42 19.47
C LYS A 30 19.07 -3.93 20.43
N TYR A 31 17.91 -4.60 20.43
CA TYR A 31 16.74 -4.22 21.23
C TYR A 31 16.62 -4.96 22.59
N PHE A 32 17.30 -6.08 22.76
CA PHE A 32 17.23 -6.89 24.00
C PHE A 32 18.09 -6.38 25.15
N LYS A 33 18.80 -5.26 25.02
CA LYS A 33 19.71 -4.77 26.07
C LYS A 33 19.05 -4.02 27.23
N ARG A 34 17.72 -3.79 27.21
CA ARG A 34 17.00 -3.23 28.37
C ARG A 34 15.59 -3.81 28.40
N GLY A 35 15.32 -4.85 29.11
CA GLY A 35 14.07 -5.42 29.62
C GLY A 35 12.68 -4.81 29.36
N GLU A 36 12.53 -3.79 28.51
CA GLU A 36 11.29 -3.17 28.10
C GLU A 36 11.12 -3.31 26.59
N VAL A 37 10.10 -4.07 26.18
CA VAL A 37 9.65 -4.15 24.78
C VAL A 37 8.95 -2.83 24.49
N MET A 38 9.54 -2.00 23.65
CA MET A 38 8.94 -0.75 23.20
C MET A 38 7.73 -1.05 22.31
N SER A 39 6.67 -0.27 22.41
CA SER A 39 5.51 -0.41 21.50
C SER A 39 5.85 0.10 20.11
N ASN A 40 5.15 -0.44 19.09
CA ASN A 40 5.32 0.00 17.68
C ASN A 40 5.06 1.50 17.54
N ILE A 41 4.14 2.06 18.34
CA ILE A 41 3.84 3.50 18.35
C ILE A 41 5.04 4.32 18.88
N GLU A 42 5.70 3.86 19.92
CA GLU A 42 6.88 4.56 20.47
C GLU A 42 8.06 4.50 19.51
N GLU A 43 8.22 3.39 18.80
CA GLU A 43 9.22 3.24 17.75
C GLU A 43 8.92 4.16 16.57
N PHE A 44 7.68 4.17 16.09
CA PHE A 44 7.23 5.09 15.05
C PHE A 44 7.50 6.56 15.41
N LYS A 45 7.22 6.98 16.67
CA LYS A 45 7.51 8.33 17.16
C LYS A 45 9.00 8.71 17.12
N LYS A 46 9.91 7.75 17.19
CA LYS A 46 11.34 8.01 17.08
C LYS A 46 11.77 8.22 15.63
N ILE A 47 11.12 7.53 14.70
CA ILE A 47 11.41 7.61 13.27
C ILE A 47 10.77 8.84 12.66
N TYR A 48 9.52 9.15 13.02
CA TYR A 48 8.73 10.25 12.44
C TYR A 48 8.21 11.21 13.51
N ASN A 49 8.43 12.50 13.28
CA ASN A 49 7.88 13.58 14.12
C ASN A 49 6.64 14.21 13.44
N PHE A 50 5.62 13.38 13.14
CA PHE A 50 4.39 13.85 12.53
C PHE A 50 3.24 13.89 13.54
N GLU A 51 2.24 14.75 13.28
CA GLU A 51 0.97 14.71 14.00
C GLU A 51 0.21 13.44 13.60
N PHE A 52 -0.19 12.64 14.56
CA PHE A 52 -1.01 11.46 14.34
C PHE A 52 -1.96 11.20 15.52
N GLU A 53 -2.97 10.39 15.25
CA GLU A 53 -3.93 9.91 16.23
C GLU A 53 -3.95 8.38 16.25
N GLU A 54 -3.89 7.79 17.45
CA GLU A 54 -4.07 6.35 17.64
C GLU A 54 -5.54 5.97 17.44
N ILE A 55 -5.80 4.95 16.63
CA ILE A 55 -7.15 4.52 16.31
C ILE A 55 -7.52 3.31 17.16
N LYS A 56 -8.42 3.54 18.10
CA LYS A 56 -8.98 2.51 18.98
C LYS A 56 -10.42 2.15 18.65
N ALA A 57 -11.00 2.83 17.64
CA ALA A 57 -12.38 2.64 17.23
C ALA A 57 -12.59 1.22 16.68
N LYS A 58 -13.73 0.63 17.05
CA LYS A 58 -14.15 -0.71 16.60
C LYS A 58 -15.23 -0.63 15.53
N ASP A 59 -15.81 0.54 15.31
CA ASP A 59 -16.89 0.78 14.36
C ASP A 59 -16.31 1.31 13.04
N TYR A 60 -16.55 0.56 11.99
CA TYR A 60 -16.16 0.88 10.62
C TYR A 60 -16.64 2.27 10.17
N LYS A 61 -17.93 2.58 10.39
CA LYS A 61 -18.52 3.85 9.96
C LYS A 61 -17.92 5.06 10.67
N GLU A 62 -17.51 4.89 11.92
CA GLU A 62 -16.84 5.93 12.67
C GLU A 62 -15.45 6.22 12.10
N ILE A 63 -14.70 5.19 11.75
CA ILE A 63 -13.35 5.31 11.15
C ILE A 63 -13.44 5.93 9.76
N GLU A 64 -14.37 5.49 8.93
CA GLU A 64 -14.62 6.06 7.60
C GLU A 64 -14.96 7.55 7.69
N LYS A 65 -15.91 7.91 8.55
CA LYS A 65 -16.29 9.31 8.78
C LYS A 65 -15.11 10.16 9.24
N LYS A 66 -14.29 9.62 10.14
CA LYS A 66 -13.08 10.29 10.64
C LYS A 66 -12.08 10.52 9.50
N TYR A 67 -11.82 9.51 8.67
CA TYR A 67 -10.92 9.64 7.51
C TYR A 67 -11.40 10.72 6.55
N LEU A 68 -12.67 10.66 6.14
CA LEU A 68 -13.23 11.63 5.19
C LEU A 68 -13.23 13.07 5.75
N ALA A 69 -13.49 13.24 7.05
CA ALA A 69 -13.37 14.54 7.71
C ALA A 69 -11.92 15.04 7.72
N SER A 70 -10.96 14.18 8.08
CA SER A 70 -9.53 14.51 8.08
C SER A 70 -9.02 14.80 6.67
N TYR A 71 -9.51 14.08 5.66
CA TYR A 71 -9.15 14.33 4.26
C TYR A 71 -9.63 15.70 3.78
N LYS A 72 -10.87 16.08 4.13
CA LYS A 72 -11.39 17.44 3.84
C LYS A 72 -10.56 18.50 4.54
N GLU A 73 -10.30 18.34 5.84
CA GLU A 73 -9.46 19.25 6.63
C GLU A 73 -8.06 19.40 6.01
N GLY A 74 -7.46 18.29 5.57
CA GLY A 74 -6.14 18.26 4.96
C GLY A 74 -6.04 19.08 3.68
N LYS A 75 -7.06 19.05 2.83
CA LYS A 75 -7.14 19.91 1.63
C LYS A 75 -7.12 21.40 1.97
N GLU A 76 -7.71 21.80 3.10
CA GLU A 76 -7.75 23.19 3.55
C GLU A 76 -6.43 23.60 4.25
N LYS A 77 -5.89 22.72 5.07
CA LYS A 77 -4.73 23.00 5.93
C LYS A 77 -3.39 22.62 5.33
N GLY A 78 -3.37 21.87 4.24
CA GLY A 78 -2.15 21.51 3.50
C GLY A 78 -1.43 20.27 4.04
N PHE A 79 -2.18 19.28 4.53
CA PHE A 79 -1.67 17.95 4.87
C PHE A 79 -2.47 16.85 4.16
N THR A 80 -1.93 15.65 4.11
CA THR A 80 -2.65 14.47 3.62
C THR A 80 -2.78 13.44 4.74
N PRO A 81 -4.00 13.02 5.12
CA PRO A 81 -4.19 11.96 6.09
C PRO A 81 -3.99 10.60 5.45
N VAL A 82 -3.34 9.69 6.17
CA VAL A 82 -3.20 8.28 5.79
C VAL A 82 -3.21 7.40 7.03
N PHE A 83 -3.87 6.26 6.96
CA PHE A 83 -3.75 5.25 8.00
C PHE A 83 -2.50 4.41 7.80
N LEU A 84 -1.77 4.16 8.87
CA LEU A 84 -0.71 3.18 8.92
C LEU A 84 -1.12 2.06 9.87
N VAL A 85 -0.90 0.83 9.43
CA VAL A 85 -0.93 -0.34 10.29
C VAL A 85 0.50 -0.65 10.72
N LEU A 86 0.84 -0.24 11.93
CA LEU A 86 2.17 -0.38 12.47
C LEU A 86 2.37 -1.82 12.96
N ASP A 87 3.23 -2.55 12.27
CA ASP A 87 3.73 -3.84 12.70
C ASP A 87 5.27 -3.86 12.63
N ASP A 88 5.86 -4.90 13.20
CA ASP A 88 7.32 -5.05 13.27
C ASP A 88 7.97 -5.02 11.86
N ILE A 89 7.27 -5.51 10.83
CA ILE A 89 7.81 -5.61 9.47
C ILE A 89 7.91 -4.22 8.82
N LEU A 90 6.86 -3.41 8.96
CA LEU A 90 6.87 -2.04 8.42
C LEU A 90 7.93 -1.17 9.10
N LEU A 91 8.06 -1.27 10.43
CA LEU A 91 9.05 -0.50 11.18
C LEU A 91 10.47 -0.93 10.84
N GLU A 92 10.73 -2.24 10.77
CA GLU A 92 12.01 -2.80 10.34
C GLU A 92 12.38 -2.36 8.92
N LYS A 93 11.39 -2.23 8.03
CA LYS A 93 11.61 -1.71 6.67
C LYS A 93 12.15 -0.28 6.68
N PHE A 94 11.62 0.59 7.55
CA PHE A 94 12.12 1.96 7.66
C PHE A 94 13.57 2.01 8.16
N GLU A 95 13.91 1.16 9.13
CA GLU A 95 15.28 1.06 9.63
C GLU A 95 16.25 0.55 8.55
N LEU A 96 15.87 -0.51 7.84
CA LEU A 96 16.67 -1.05 6.74
C LEU A 96 16.91 -0.03 5.62
N ASP A 97 15.91 0.77 5.27
CA ASP A 97 16.06 1.82 4.27
C ASP A 97 17.04 2.91 4.71
N MET A 98 17.05 3.26 6.01
CA MET A 98 18.04 4.19 6.56
C MET A 98 19.44 3.57 6.57
N GLU A 99 19.58 2.31 6.95
CA GLU A 99 20.87 1.58 6.92
C GLU A 99 21.43 1.51 5.49
N ASP A 100 20.61 1.11 4.51
CA ASP A 100 21.00 1.00 3.09
C ASP A 100 21.49 2.35 2.52
N LYS A 101 20.98 3.47 3.03
CA LYS A 101 21.37 4.83 2.66
C LYS A 101 22.46 5.44 3.54
N ASN A 102 22.87 4.72 4.59
CA ASN A 102 23.81 5.20 5.61
C ASN A 102 23.40 6.57 6.18
N THR A 103 22.14 6.68 6.60
CA THR A 103 21.56 7.88 7.22
C THR A 103 20.81 7.52 8.49
N ASP A 104 20.83 8.44 9.47
CA ASP A 104 20.02 8.32 10.69
C ASP A 104 18.71 9.12 10.58
N ASN A 105 18.40 9.67 9.39
CA ASN A 105 17.24 10.51 9.19
C ASN A 105 16.36 9.96 8.06
N ILE A 106 15.18 9.43 8.42
CA ILE A 106 14.21 8.89 7.46
C ILE A 106 13.80 9.92 6.39
N MET A 107 13.87 11.22 6.70
CA MET A 107 13.52 12.28 5.75
C MET A 107 14.50 12.37 4.56
N ASP A 108 15.70 11.82 4.65
CA ASP A 108 16.63 11.71 3.52
C ASP A 108 16.12 10.67 2.50
N ILE A 109 15.51 9.59 3.01
CA ILE A 109 14.84 8.56 2.18
C ILE A 109 13.62 9.18 1.50
N VAL A 110 12.77 9.87 2.28
CA VAL A 110 11.59 10.57 1.75
C VAL A 110 12.01 11.52 0.63
N LYS A 111 12.98 12.39 0.87
CA LYS A 111 13.50 13.33 -0.13
C LYS A 111 13.98 12.62 -1.40
N SER A 112 14.75 11.56 -1.24
CA SER A 112 15.22 10.75 -2.37
C SER A 112 14.06 10.18 -3.20
N ASN A 113 13.01 9.66 -2.56
CA ASN A 113 11.83 9.14 -3.25
C ASN A 113 11.07 10.25 -3.99
N LEU A 114 10.88 11.41 -3.33
CA LEU A 114 10.20 12.59 -3.89
C LEU A 114 11.00 13.28 -5.02
N GLU A 115 12.29 13.08 -5.09
CA GLU A 115 13.09 13.54 -6.24
C GLU A 115 13.05 12.56 -7.40
N LYS A 116 13.15 11.26 -7.12
CA LYS A 116 13.19 10.21 -8.15
C LYS A 116 11.89 10.08 -8.95
N TYR A 117 10.72 10.15 -8.29
CA TYR A 117 9.45 9.94 -8.99
C TYR A 117 9.20 10.97 -10.10
N LYS A 118 9.79 12.18 -10.00
CA LYS A 118 9.64 13.24 -11.00
C LYS A 118 10.18 12.88 -12.37
N ASN A 119 11.10 11.92 -12.43
CA ASN A 119 11.73 11.43 -13.65
C ASN A 119 11.09 10.12 -14.17
N ILE A 120 10.01 9.64 -13.55
CA ILE A 120 9.33 8.41 -13.92
C ILE A 120 8.05 8.75 -14.68
N ASN A 121 7.94 8.24 -15.92
CA ASN A 121 6.70 8.30 -16.69
C ASN A 121 5.82 7.12 -16.30
N ALA A 122 4.73 7.38 -15.57
CA ALA A 122 3.83 6.35 -15.07
C ALA A 122 3.21 5.48 -16.20
N VAL A 123 2.86 6.09 -17.34
CA VAL A 123 2.24 5.37 -18.45
C VAL A 123 3.24 4.41 -19.10
N GLU A 124 4.48 4.85 -19.30
CA GLU A 124 5.55 3.99 -19.82
C GLU A 124 5.91 2.87 -18.83
N PHE A 125 5.95 3.19 -17.54
CA PHE A 125 6.17 2.19 -16.48
C PHE A 125 5.08 1.11 -16.52
N LEU A 126 3.80 1.49 -16.50
CA LEU A 126 2.68 0.55 -16.54
C LEU A 126 2.66 -0.27 -17.84
N LYS A 127 2.97 0.36 -18.98
CA LYS A 127 3.07 -0.36 -20.26
C LYS A 127 4.17 -1.41 -20.24
N LYS A 128 5.37 -1.06 -19.76
CA LYS A 128 6.48 -1.99 -19.62
C LYS A 128 6.12 -3.15 -18.70
N SER A 129 5.55 -2.86 -17.53
CA SER A 129 5.10 -3.86 -16.57
C SER A 129 4.02 -4.79 -17.15
N GLN A 130 3.11 -4.24 -17.97
CA GLN A 130 2.12 -5.03 -18.71
C GLN A 130 2.78 -5.98 -19.70
N GLU A 131 3.75 -5.53 -20.48
CA GLU A 131 4.46 -6.36 -21.45
C GLU A 131 5.24 -7.50 -20.77
N GLU A 132 5.84 -7.23 -19.58
CA GLU A 132 6.64 -8.21 -18.86
C GLU A 132 5.78 -9.26 -18.11
N ASN A 133 4.65 -8.87 -17.51
CA ASN A 133 3.94 -9.70 -16.54
C ASN A 133 2.57 -10.20 -17.02
N THR A 134 1.94 -9.55 -18.00
CA THR A 134 0.52 -9.77 -18.29
C THR A 134 0.21 -10.16 -19.74
N GLU A 135 1.19 -10.15 -20.64
CA GLU A 135 0.97 -10.43 -22.07
C GLU A 135 0.31 -11.81 -22.28
N ASP A 136 0.75 -12.80 -21.54
CA ASP A 136 0.20 -14.17 -21.59
C ASP A 136 -1.25 -14.27 -21.08
N TYR A 137 -1.66 -13.44 -20.10
CA TYR A 137 -3.00 -13.46 -19.55
C TYR A 137 -4.05 -12.95 -20.55
N PHE A 138 -3.77 -11.82 -21.20
CA PHE A 138 -4.69 -11.19 -22.14
C PHE A 138 -4.76 -11.89 -23.50
N THR A 139 -3.68 -12.57 -23.91
CA THR A 139 -3.62 -13.31 -25.17
C THR A 139 -4.27 -14.68 -25.10
N LYS A 140 -4.25 -15.34 -23.93
CA LYS A 140 -4.73 -16.73 -23.77
C LYS A 140 -6.20 -16.86 -23.40
N LYS A 141 -6.84 -15.83 -22.84
CA LYS A 141 -8.27 -15.88 -22.46
C LYS A 141 -9.10 -15.01 -23.38
N ASN A 142 -10.03 -15.66 -24.13
CA ASN A 142 -11.14 -14.96 -24.78
C ASN A 142 -11.99 -14.28 -23.71
N TYR A 143 -11.77 -12.99 -23.53
CA TYR A 143 -12.33 -12.18 -22.50
C TYR A 143 -13.82 -11.98 -22.73
N LYS A 144 -14.67 -12.75 -22.06
CA LYS A 144 -16.10 -12.50 -22.00
C LYS A 144 -16.41 -11.98 -20.60
N TYR A 145 -16.79 -10.70 -20.54
CA TYR A 145 -17.40 -10.14 -19.34
C TYR A 145 -18.81 -10.78 -19.19
N ASP A 146 -18.86 -11.87 -18.48
CA ASP A 146 -20.10 -12.58 -18.15
C ASP A 146 -20.47 -12.18 -16.72
N ASN A 147 -21.02 -10.99 -16.64
CA ASN A 147 -21.85 -10.49 -15.56
C ASN A 147 -21.90 -11.35 -14.30
N ARG A 148 -21.36 -10.99 -13.17
CA ARG A 148 -22.07 -10.81 -12.06
C ARG A 148 -21.85 -11.22 -10.68
N GLU A 149 -20.86 -10.98 -10.05
CA GLU A 149 -20.95 -10.76 -8.61
C GLU A 149 -20.49 -9.33 -8.35
N LYS A 150 -21.34 -8.46 -7.76
CA LYS A 150 -20.90 -7.16 -7.28
C LYS A 150 -19.87 -7.40 -6.20
N TYR A 151 -18.62 -7.30 -6.57
CA TYR A 151 -17.51 -7.34 -5.63
C TYR A 151 -17.27 -5.91 -5.14
N ASN A 152 -17.99 -5.53 -4.09
CA ASN A 152 -17.79 -4.22 -3.46
C ASN A 152 -16.88 -4.41 -2.26
N LEU A 153 -15.65 -3.95 -2.37
CA LEU A 153 -14.81 -3.71 -1.20
C LEU A 153 -15.29 -2.41 -0.53
N GLU A 154 -15.40 -2.46 0.78
CA GLU A 154 -15.74 -1.27 1.57
C GLU A 154 -14.47 -0.47 1.83
N LEU A 155 -14.56 0.87 1.75
CA LEU A 155 -13.45 1.77 2.04
C LEU A 155 -12.85 1.46 3.41
N LEU A 156 -11.53 1.41 3.53
CA LEU A 156 -10.78 1.09 4.75
C LEU A 156 -10.92 -0.36 5.23
N SER A 157 -11.35 -1.28 4.36
CA SER A 157 -11.50 -2.71 4.69
C SER A 157 -10.19 -3.34 5.17
N THR A 158 -9.05 -2.89 4.66
CA THR A 158 -7.71 -3.31 5.06
C THR A 158 -7.47 -3.16 6.56
N LEU A 159 -7.90 -2.05 7.18
CA LEU A 159 -7.74 -1.82 8.61
C LEU A 159 -8.41 -2.91 9.47
N PHE A 160 -9.59 -3.38 9.06
CA PHE A 160 -10.34 -4.39 9.80
C PHE A 160 -9.78 -5.79 9.62
N ASN A 161 -9.20 -6.06 8.46
CA ASN A 161 -8.57 -7.36 8.19
C ASN A 161 -7.22 -7.48 8.88
N SER A 162 -6.38 -6.45 8.83
CA SER A 162 -5.03 -6.45 9.37
C SER A 162 -5.03 -6.32 10.90
N SER A 163 -5.81 -5.42 11.48
CA SER A 163 -5.89 -5.23 12.93
C SER A 163 -6.44 -6.44 13.69
N LYS A 164 -7.39 -7.18 13.09
CA LYS A 164 -7.94 -8.40 13.68
C LYS A 164 -6.94 -9.57 13.67
N LYS A 165 -6.08 -9.65 12.65
CA LYS A 165 -5.14 -10.77 12.51
C LYS A 165 -3.90 -10.64 13.38
N ASN A 166 -3.35 -9.45 13.58
CA ASN A 166 -1.98 -9.27 14.05
C ASN A 166 -1.84 -8.46 15.35
N LYS A 167 -2.92 -7.96 15.97
CA LYS A 167 -2.86 -7.01 17.11
C LYS A 167 -1.99 -5.77 16.80
N SER A 168 -1.90 -5.38 15.54
CA SER A 168 -1.11 -4.24 15.11
C SER A 168 -1.75 -2.94 15.55
N ASP A 169 -0.94 -1.96 15.88
CA ASP A 169 -1.38 -0.61 16.19
C ASP A 169 -1.78 0.11 14.90
N VAL A 170 -2.88 0.83 14.94
CA VAL A 170 -3.35 1.65 13.82
C VAL A 170 -3.26 3.12 14.18
N VAL A 171 -2.63 3.91 13.33
CA VAL A 171 -2.53 5.36 13.49
C VAL A 171 -3.04 6.09 12.26
N LEU A 172 -3.74 7.22 12.45
CA LEU A 172 -4.07 8.16 11.39
C LEU A 172 -3.03 9.28 11.42
N VAL A 173 -2.17 9.33 10.42
CA VAL A 173 -1.06 10.28 10.34
C VAL A 173 -1.45 11.46 9.44
N LYS A 174 -1.15 12.70 9.87
CA LYS A 174 -1.25 13.90 9.04
C LYS A 174 0.10 14.18 8.38
N VAL A 175 0.28 13.68 7.16
CA VAL A 175 1.55 13.86 6.43
C VAL A 175 1.65 15.29 5.88
N PRO A 176 2.77 16.02 6.08
CA PRO A 176 2.90 17.43 5.68
C PRO A 176 3.13 17.56 4.16
N THR A 177 2.21 17.07 3.35
CA THR A 177 2.19 17.24 1.89
C THR A 177 0.81 17.59 1.39
N LYS A 178 0.75 18.50 0.39
CA LYS A 178 -0.47 18.87 -0.35
C LYS A 178 -0.74 17.95 -1.53
N ASN A 179 0.24 17.12 -1.89
CA ASN A 179 0.19 16.18 -3.00
C ASN A 179 -0.11 14.78 -2.44
N PRO A 180 -1.38 14.32 -2.45
CA PRO A 180 -1.77 13.12 -1.72
C PRO A 180 -0.98 11.86 -2.12
N TYR A 181 -0.59 11.74 -3.38
CA TYR A 181 0.20 10.62 -3.90
C TYR A 181 1.62 10.53 -3.29
N GLU A 182 2.14 11.64 -2.74
CA GLU A 182 3.49 11.67 -2.15
C GLU A 182 3.57 10.91 -0.82
N VAL A 183 2.45 10.60 -0.15
CA VAL A 183 2.47 9.80 1.10
C VAL A 183 3.16 8.46 0.93
N LEU A 184 3.14 7.87 -0.28
CA LEU A 184 3.87 6.65 -0.61
C LEU A 184 5.40 6.83 -0.56
N GLY A 185 5.90 8.04 -0.68
CA GLY A 185 7.31 8.35 -0.52
C GLY A 185 7.72 8.49 0.94
N TYR A 186 6.78 8.85 1.81
CA TYR A 186 7.00 8.96 3.25
C TYR A 186 7.03 7.59 3.93
N PHE A 187 6.10 6.70 3.55
CA PHE A 187 5.93 5.39 4.17
C PHE A 187 6.15 4.28 3.14
N GLY A 188 7.22 4.43 2.35
CA GLY A 188 7.49 3.56 1.21
C GLY A 188 7.65 2.10 1.62
N MET A 189 6.70 1.27 1.21
CA MET A 189 6.84 -0.18 1.13
C MET A 189 7.26 -0.55 -0.30
N GLY A 190 7.67 -1.77 -0.56
CA GLY A 190 7.98 -2.25 -1.93
C GLY A 190 9.46 -2.48 -2.22
N GLY A 191 9.76 -2.77 -3.50
CA GLY A 191 11.06 -3.25 -3.92
C GLY A 191 11.30 -4.72 -3.58
N TYR A 192 10.23 -5.51 -3.40
CA TYR A 192 10.22 -6.95 -3.16
C TYR A 192 9.02 -7.59 -3.89
N ASN A 193 9.10 -8.85 -4.25
CA ASN A 193 8.00 -9.65 -4.85
C ASN A 193 7.21 -8.89 -5.92
N ASP A 194 7.92 -8.30 -6.88
CA ASP A 194 7.37 -7.45 -7.96
C ASP A 194 6.59 -6.21 -7.50
N CYS A 195 6.57 -5.91 -6.19
CA CYS A 195 6.07 -4.65 -5.69
C CYS A 195 6.98 -3.50 -6.16
N PRO A 196 6.45 -2.49 -6.86
CA PRO A 196 7.24 -1.37 -7.35
C PRO A 196 7.99 -0.64 -6.25
N PHE A 197 9.11 0.00 -6.59
CA PHE A 197 9.79 0.88 -5.63
C PHE A 197 8.95 2.11 -5.27
N PRO A 198 9.14 2.73 -4.10
CA PRO A 198 8.34 3.88 -3.67
C PRO A 198 8.23 5.00 -4.70
N ALA A 199 9.31 5.31 -5.43
CA ALA A 199 9.28 6.34 -6.46
C ALA A 199 8.38 5.98 -7.65
N GLU A 200 8.33 4.71 -8.05
CA GLU A 200 7.44 4.19 -9.10
C GLU A 200 5.98 4.21 -8.62
N GLN A 201 5.75 3.82 -7.37
CA GLN A 201 4.42 3.89 -6.75
C GLN A 201 3.90 5.34 -6.71
N ILE A 202 4.74 6.32 -6.33
CA ILE A 202 4.36 7.74 -6.34
C ILE A 202 3.99 8.19 -7.75
N ALA A 203 4.77 7.84 -8.77
CA ALA A 203 4.52 8.23 -10.14
C ALA A 203 3.17 7.70 -10.65
N VAL A 204 2.88 6.41 -10.40
CA VAL A 204 1.61 5.78 -10.75
C VAL A 204 0.44 6.39 -9.95
N ALA A 205 0.61 6.57 -8.64
CA ALA A 205 -0.41 7.19 -7.79
C ALA A 205 -0.70 8.64 -8.22
N LYS A 206 0.31 9.42 -8.63
CA LYS A 206 0.11 10.76 -9.22
C LYS A 206 -0.74 10.70 -10.47
N TYR A 207 -0.43 9.81 -11.40
CA TYR A 207 -1.21 9.62 -12.63
C TYR A 207 -2.67 9.29 -12.33
N TRP A 208 -2.92 8.40 -11.39
CA TRP A 208 -4.28 8.04 -10.96
C TRP A 208 -4.97 9.15 -10.17
N TYR A 209 -4.23 9.92 -9.38
CA TYR A 209 -4.78 11.10 -8.70
C TYR A 209 -5.28 12.15 -9.69
N GLU A 210 -4.48 12.47 -10.70
CA GLU A 210 -4.84 13.43 -11.74
C GLU A 210 -6.08 12.98 -12.54
N LYS A 211 -6.24 11.69 -12.75
CA LYS A 211 -7.31 11.11 -13.58
C LYS A 211 -8.58 10.80 -12.77
N TYR A 212 -8.43 10.26 -11.58
CA TYR A 212 -9.53 9.71 -10.78
C TYR A 212 -9.64 10.31 -9.37
N GLY A 213 -8.76 11.19 -8.97
CA GLY A 213 -8.68 11.67 -7.59
C GLY A 213 -8.34 10.54 -6.60
N ALA A 214 -7.58 9.54 -7.04
CA ALA A 214 -7.19 8.41 -6.19
C ALA A 214 -6.10 8.81 -5.19
N VAL A 215 -6.35 8.61 -3.90
CA VAL A 215 -5.50 9.00 -2.78
C VAL A 215 -5.18 7.78 -1.93
N PRO A 216 -3.90 7.48 -1.64
CA PRO A 216 -3.56 6.44 -0.68
C PRO A 216 -4.20 6.72 0.68
N ALA A 217 -5.01 5.79 1.18
CA ALA A 217 -5.79 5.94 2.41
C ALA A 217 -5.27 5.02 3.54
N VAL A 218 -4.77 3.83 3.19
CA VAL A 218 -4.17 2.87 4.13
C VAL A 218 -2.87 2.33 3.54
N ILE A 219 -1.85 2.22 4.39
CA ILE A 219 -0.57 1.58 4.06
C ILE A 219 -0.24 0.58 5.17
N THR A 220 0.11 -0.64 4.78
CA THR A 220 0.71 -1.66 5.63
C THR A 220 2.11 -2.01 5.09
N TYR A 221 2.73 -3.07 5.57
CA TYR A 221 4.01 -3.53 5.01
C TYR A 221 3.87 -4.14 3.60
N ASP A 222 2.68 -4.64 3.22
CA ASP A 222 2.41 -5.35 1.97
C ASP A 222 1.10 -4.95 1.25
N GLU A 223 0.32 -4.03 1.83
CA GLU A 223 -0.97 -3.59 1.27
C GLU A 223 -1.01 -2.07 1.11
N ILE A 224 -1.66 -1.61 0.04
CA ILE A 224 -2.04 -0.21 -0.15
C ILE A 224 -3.53 -0.16 -0.51
N GLU A 225 -4.28 0.67 0.20
CA GLU A 225 -5.67 0.97 -0.15
C GLU A 225 -5.80 2.44 -0.53
N PHE A 226 -6.54 2.71 -1.61
CA PHE A 226 -6.84 4.06 -2.08
C PHE A 226 -8.30 4.42 -1.86
N TYR A 227 -8.53 5.66 -1.46
CA TYR A 227 -9.80 6.34 -1.60
C TYR A 227 -9.89 7.05 -2.95
N VAL A 228 -11.02 6.95 -3.66
CA VAL A 228 -11.20 7.46 -5.02
C VAL A 228 -12.34 8.46 -5.09
N GLU A 229 -12.03 9.72 -5.36
CA GLU A 229 -13.05 10.79 -5.43
C GLU A 229 -13.92 10.71 -6.69
N LYS A 230 -13.35 10.24 -7.80
CA LYS A 230 -13.99 10.20 -9.11
C LYS A 230 -13.91 8.78 -9.69
N PRO A 231 -14.68 7.83 -9.12
CA PRO A 231 -14.65 6.45 -9.59
C PRO A 231 -15.13 6.35 -11.03
N VAL A 232 -14.60 5.36 -11.77
CA VAL A 232 -15.01 5.08 -13.15
C VAL A 232 -16.50 4.79 -13.23
N GLN A 233 -17.18 5.36 -14.24
CA GLN A 233 -18.63 5.31 -14.36
C GLN A 233 -19.13 4.31 -15.43
N THR A 234 -18.23 3.78 -16.26
CA THR A 234 -18.57 2.81 -17.31
C THR A 234 -17.72 1.55 -17.17
N LEU A 235 -18.23 0.42 -17.64
CA LEU A 235 -17.48 -0.83 -17.68
C LEU A 235 -16.25 -0.76 -18.59
N GLU A 236 -16.31 0.03 -19.67
CA GLU A 236 -15.19 0.20 -20.60
C GLU A 236 -14.03 0.97 -19.91
N GLU A 237 -14.34 1.98 -19.08
CA GLU A 237 -13.34 2.65 -18.27
C GLU A 237 -12.80 1.71 -17.18
N ALA A 238 -13.67 0.92 -16.53
CA ALA A 238 -13.25 -0.05 -15.52
C ALA A 238 -12.32 -1.13 -16.10
N LYS A 239 -12.57 -1.62 -17.32
CA LYS A 239 -11.67 -2.55 -18.02
C LYS A 239 -10.30 -1.95 -18.28
N LYS A 240 -10.24 -0.70 -18.78
CA LYS A 240 -8.97 0.00 -19.03
C LYS A 240 -8.19 0.19 -17.72
N LEU A 241 -8.87 0.61 -16.67
CA LEU A 241 -8.26 0.79 -15.35
C LEU A 241 -7.78 -0.55 -14.76
N ALA A 242 -8.56 -1.63 -14.94
CA ALA A 242 -8.17 -2.96 -14.49
C ALA A 242 -6.87 -3.46 -15.15
N VAL A 243 -6.65 -3.12 -16.43
CA VAL A 243 -5.37 -3.41 -17.12
C VAL A 243 -4.22 -2.64 -16.45
N GLU A 244 -4.40 -1.35 -16.18
CA GLU A 244 -3.41 -0.53 -15.48
C GLU A 244 -3.09 -1.08 -14.08
N GLN A 245 -4.12 -1.46 -13.32
CA GLN A 245 -3.97 -1.98 -11.96
C GLN A 245 -3.34 -3.37 -11.92
N TYR A 246 -3.70 -4.24 -12.86
CA TYR A 246 -3.08 -5.56 -12.99
C TYR A 246 -1.60 -5.45 -13.39
N ALA A 247 -1.26 -4.50 -14.26
CA ALA A 247 0.13 -4.22 -14.60
C ALA A 247 0.94 -3.66 -13.41
N PHE A 248 0.28 -2.90 -12.51
CA PHE A 248 0.91 -2.36 -11.31
C PHE A 248 1.09 -3.41 -10.20
N CYS A 249 0.12 -4.31 -10.06
CA CYS A 249 0.10 -5.36 -9.06
C CYS A 249 -0.66 -6.58 -9.61
N TYR A 250 0.04 -7.58 -10.12
CA TYR A 250 -0.62 -8.75 -10.70
C TYR A 250 -1.27 -9.65 -9.63
N ASP A 251 -0.78 -9.63 -8.41
CA ASP A 251 -1.32 -10.41 -7.29
C ASP A 251 -2.77 -10.09 -6.98
N ILE A 252 -3.24 -8.86 -7.28
CA ILE A 252 -4.65 -8.50 -7.08
C ILE A 252 -5.60 -9.38 -7.90
N VAL A 253 -5.20 -9.85 -9.09
CA VAL A 253 -6.00 -10.79 -9.88
C VAL A 253 -5.70 -12.23 -9.47
N GLU A 254 -4.43 -12.60 -9.38
CA GLU A 254 -4.02 -13.98 -9.17
C GLU A 254 -4.39 -14.50 -7.78
N GLN A 255 -4.37 -13.63 -6.76
CA GLN A 255 -4.52 -14.05 -5.38
C GLN A 255 -5.71 -13.40 -4.64
N CYS A 256 -6.17 -12.20 -5.07
CA CYS A 256 -7.23 -11.47 -4.39
C CYS A 256 -8.59 -11.62 -5.08
N TYR A 257 -8.74 -11.10 -6.29
CA TYR A 257 -9.99 -11.14 -7.04
C TYR A 257 -10.25 -12.52 -7.70
N GLY A 258 -9.19 -13.26 -8.01
CA GLY A 258 -9.24 -14.56 -8.65
C GLY A 258 -9.54 -14.53 -10.15
N THR A 259 -10.14 -13.46 -10.68
CA THR A 259 -10.35 -13.22 -12.11
C THR A 259 -10.30 -11.75 -12.42
N PHE A 260 -9.94 -11.43 -13.67
CA PHE A 260 -9.89 -10.05 -14.13
C PHE A 260 -11.30 -9.44 -14.22
N GLU A 261 -12.33 -10.22 -14.54
CA GLU A 261 -13.72 -9.79 -14.55
C GLU A 261 -14.16 -9.29 -13.17
N ARG A 262 -13.77 -9.98 -12.11
CA ARG A 262 -14.05 -9.55 -10.73
C ARG A 262 -13.31 -8.27 -10.37
N LEU A 263 -12.07 -8.09 -10.85
CA LEU A 263 -11.36 -6.82 -10.69
C LEU A 263 -12.12 -5.69 -11.42
N VAL A 264 -12.57 -5.90 -12.66
CA VAL A 264 -13.38 -4.92 -13.41
C VAL A 264 -14.65 -4.55 -12.64
N ASP A 265 -15.38 -5.55 -12.11
CA ASP A 265 -16.58 -5.32 -11.29
C ASP A 265 -16.26 -4.56 -9.99
N GLY A 266 -15.15 -4.91 -9.36
CA GLY A 266 -14.67 -4.26 -8.14
C GLY A 266 -14.30 -2.79 -8.33
N LEU A 267 -13.90 -2.41 -9.55
CA LEU A 267 -13.54 -1.03 -9.89
C LEU A 267 -14.73 -0.18 -10.35
N TYR A 268 -15.77 -0.83 -10.90
CA TYR A 268 -16.92 -0.13 -11.46
C TYR A 268 -17.70 0.61 -10.38
N LYS A 269 -17.70 1.96 -10.43
CA LYS A 269 -18.39 2.86 -9.47
C LYS A 269 -17.96 2.66 -8.01
N ASN A 270 -16.77 2.10 -7.78
CA ASN A 270 -16.26 1.90 -6.43
C ASN A 270 -15.29 3.04 -6.06
N ILE A 271 -15.42 3.53 -4.83
CA ILE A 271 -14.56 4.58 -4.25
C ILE A 271 -13.33 4.02 -3.54
N GLN A 272 -13.12 2.71 -3.59
CA GLN A 272 -12.02 2.00 -2.96
C GLN A 272 -11.26 1.18 -3.99
N TRP A 273 -9.92 1.29 -3.98
CA TRP A 273 -9.02 0.38 -4.68
C TRP A 273 -8.08 -0.27 -3.68
N TYR A 274 -7.71 -1.53 -3.94
CA TYR A 274 -6.89 -2.36 -3.05
C TYR A 274 -5.76 -3.03 -3.81
N PHE A 275 -4.57 -2.99 -3.23
CA PHE A 275 -3.37 -3.66 -3.74
C PHE A 275 -2.70 -4.43 -2.62
N TRP A 276 -2.21 -5.60 -2.94
CA TRP A 276 -1.47 -6.47 -2.05
C TRP A 276 -0.42 -7.25 -2.82
N TRP A 277 0.76 -7.38 -2.25
CA TRP A 277 1.88 -8.12 -2.81
C TRP A 277 2.31 -9.22 -1.85
N ASP A 278 2.42 -10.50 -2.36
CA ASP A 278 2.78 -11.69 -1.56
C ASP A 278 4.28 -11.75 -1.22
#